data_15139fa37d6d6f3003c34f97e1aabf0d
#
_entry.id   15139fa37d6d6f3003c34f97e1aabf0d
#
_cell.length_a   1.000
_cell.length_b   1.000
_cell.length_c   1.000
_cell.angle_alpha   90.00
_cell.angle_beta   90.00
_cell.angle_gamma   90.00
#
_symmetry.space_group_name_H-M   'P 1'
#
loop_
_entity.id
_entity.type
_entity.pdbx_description
1 polymer ?
#
loop_
_entity_poly.entity_id
_entity_poly.type
_entity_poly.pdbx_seq_one_letter_code
_entity_poly.pdbx_strand_id
1 'polypeptide(L)'
;MSVQDLLTEDEAVVDEQKFPDEISHGDVRLALDYQDASTSVAVDIPVTAASSIEAMTFLGVVPGHRRDAIIALVRALPKTLRKRLVPVPETVDSILAELPDPADSPDADTAAFALGLRQALERRIGDPLPFDALDPRKLPQPLRPHYRIVNDTGEILAEGADLDVLRGDLKADIEQALHDGSEGVTHPGAAFWDFGTIPASVSVGARQGATIAYPALVERTHGSQEASLVGVDLLASPEAQSAAMWRGARRLLRLTVKAPLREMNAVLTNTRLLSLTLTAHGERKEWFEDLTLACLGTIIDDAGIPWNGDDFAQLQKHARRQLPRLATTWAPRAAEIIDETAATRMAIVGAEQLPQDCVNDARNHLDRLIFPGHLNAIGVNRFDDVVRYLRGIRHRIEKLPTRALADRTSMHEILGVEDFYDTVVSHMPWTKEIEGIAWSLEELRISAFAQHLGAKEKVSVSRIRKRLDKVAAA
;
A
#
# COMPACT_ATOMS: atom_id res chain seq x y z
N MET A 1 53.55 -1.86 40.91
CA MET A 1 52.44 -2.42 40.12
C MET A 1 51.47 -1.29 39.94
N SER A 2 51.49 -0.69 38.78
CA SER A 2 50.55 0.37 38.37
C SER A 2 49.28 -0.25 37.84
N VAL A 3 48.16 0.46 38.01
CA VAL A 3 46.85 0.05 37.47
C VAL A 3 46.89 -0.17 35.95
N GLN A 4 47.91 0.35 35.28
CA GLN A 4 48.19 0.16 33.84
C GLN A 4 48.68 -1.25 33.45
N ASP A 5 49.14 -2.06 34.44
CA ASP A 5 49.65 -3.42 34.18
C ASP A 5 48.53 -4.51 34.19
N LEU A 6 47.27 -4.11 34.32
CA LEU A 6 46.09 -5.01 34.40
C LEU A 6 45.16 -4.92 33.19
N LEU A 7 45.49 -4.10 32.17
CA LEU A 7 44.75 -4.10 30.91
C LEU A 7 45.35 -5.21 30.04
N THR A 8 44.65 -6.29 29.91
CA THR A 8 44.92 -7.35 28.96
C THR A 8 44.77 -6.80 27.52
N GLU A 9 45.70 -7.15 26.63
CA GLU A 9 45.85 -6.69 25.25
C GLU A 9 44.70 -7.03 24.29
N ASP A 10 43.49 -7.31 24.77
CA ASP A 10 42.31 -7.76 23.98
C ASP A 10 41.09 -6.85 24.04
N GLU A 11 41.15 -5.67 24.63
CA GLU A 11 40.15 -4.64 24.35
C GLU A 11 40.55 -3.91 23.06
N ALA A 12 40.21 -4.50 21.92
CA ALA A 12 40.20 -3.78 20.65
C ALA A 12 39.36 -2.52 20.85
N VAL A 13 39.98 -1.36 20.78
CA VAL A 13 39.27 -0.06 20.79
C VAL A 13 38.24 -0.14 19.66
N VAL A 14 36.98 -0.27 20.01
CA VAL A 14 35.90 -0.29 19.04
C VAL A 14 35.95 1.04 18.30
N ASP A 15 36.15 0.99 17.01
CA ASP A 15 36.19 2.16 16.14
C ASP A 15 34.77 2.75 16.09
N GLU A 16 34.49 3.79 16.87
CA GLU A 16 33.18 4.45 16.99
C GLU A 16 32.65 4.93 15.64
N GLN A 17 33.51 5.20 14.66
CA GLN A 17 33.08 5.55 13.29
C GLN A 17 32.55 4.33 12.53
N LYS A 18 33.00 3.13 12.85
CA LYS A 18 32.53 1.89 12.23
C LYS A 18 31.35 1.29 12.97
N PHE A 19 31.24 1.51 14.25
CA PHE A 19 30.24 0.94 15.14
C PHE A 19 29.65 2.04 16.04
N PRO A 20 28.78 2.92 15.50
CA PRO A 20 28.17 3.99 16.26
C PRO A 20 27.14 3.44 17.26
N ASP A 21 27.01 4.06 18.42
CA ASP A 21 26.00 3.70 19.43
C ASP A 21 24.59 4.17 19.06
N GLU A 22 24.49 5.14 18.17
CA GLU A 22 23.21 5.70 17.71
C GLU A 22 23.26 6.01 16.21
N ILE A 23 22.10 5.93 15.57
CA ILE A 23 21.86 6.41 14.19
C ILE A 23 20.66 7.32 14.15
N SER A 24 20.67 8.23 13.18
CA SER A 24 19.51 9.10 12.90
C SER A 24 18.72 8.60 11.70
N HIS A 25 17.40 8.59 11.84
CA HIS A 25 16.47 8.38 10.74
C HIS A 25 15.44 9.52 10.76
N GLY A 26 15.63 10.51 9.91
CA GLY A 26 14.93 11.79 10.03
C GLY A 26 15.20 12.42 11.41
N ASP A 27 14.14 12.78 12.13
CA ASP A 27 14.21 13.36 13.47
C ASP A 27 14.30 12.30 14.59
N VAL A 28 14.25 11.00 14.26
CA VAL A 28 14.28 9.90 15.22
C VAL A 28 15.68 9.40 15.44
N ARG A 29 16.11 9.29 16.70
CA ARG A 29 17.37 8.63 17.08
C ARG A 29 17.10 7.19 17.47
N LEU A 30 17.87 6.27 16.89
CA LEU A 30 17.78 4.84 17.10
C LEU A 30 19.06 4.37 17.79
N ALA A 31 18.94 3.83 18.99
CA ALA A 31 20.09 3.28 19.70
C ALA A 31 20.46 1.91 19.10
N LEU A 32 21.76 1.67 19.01
CA LEU A 32 22.34 0.41 18.55
C LEU A 32 23.03 -0.29 19.72
N ASP A 33 22.74 -1.57 19.89
CA ASP A 33 23.33 -2.41 20.92
C ASP A 33 24.11 -3.58 20.29
N TYR A 34 25.40 -3.64 20.57
CA TYR A 34 26.32 -4.64 20.07
C TYR A 34 26.57 -5.69 21.15
N GLN A 35 25.71 -6.70 21.26
CA GLN A 35 25.78 -7.71 22.34
C GLN A 35 27.06 -8.57 22.34
N ASP A 36 27.74 -8.70 21.18
CA ASP A 36 29.07 -9.29 20.99
C ASP A 36 29.59 -8.91 19.60
N ALA A 37 30.87 -8.68 19.44
CA ALA A 37 31.51 -8.30 18.16
C ALA A 37 31.28 -9.32 17.01
N SER A 38 30.71 -10.48 17.32
CA SER A 38 30.38 -11.56 16.37
C SER A 38 28.86 -11.79 16.16
N THR A 39 27.99 -11.05 16.87
CA THR A 39 26.54 -11.22 16.85
C THR A 39 25.83 -10.05 16.15
N SER A 40 24.58 -10.27 15.77
CA SER A 40 23.74 -9.27 15.12
C SER A 40 23.55 -8.02 15.99
N VAL A 41 23.51 -6.85 15.34
CA VAL A 41 23.23 -5.58 16.01
C VAL A 41 21.75 -5.49 16.36
N ALA A 42 21.46 -5.21 17.64
CA ALA A 42 20.11 -4.87 18.06
C ALA A 42 19.85 -3.38 17.84
N VAL A 43 18.67 -3.07 17.29
CA VAL A 43 18.23 -1.71 16.99
C VAL A 43 17.00 -1.40 17.82
N ASP A 44 17.09 -0.40 18.72
CA ASP A 44 16.00 0.04 19.54
C ASP A 44 15.15 1.06 18.76
N ILE A 45 13.91 0.70 18.52
CA ILE A 45 12.94 1.50 17.77
C ILE A 45 11.87 1.96 18.75
N PRO A 46 11.72 3.28 18.97
CA PRO A 46 10.61 3.80 19.76
C PRO A 46 9.26 3.35 19.19
N VAL A 47 8.33 2.92 20.04
CA VAL A 47 7.00 2.44 19.63
C VAL A 47 6.26 3.47 18.76
N THR A 48 6.42 4.76 19.07
CA THR A 48 5.85 5.87 18.29
C THR A 48 6.42 5.98 16.87
N ALA A 49 7.66 5.56 16.65
CA ALA A 49 8.34 5.58 15.35
C ALA A 49 8.24 4.25 14.59
N ALA A 50 7.79 3.18 15.24
CA ALA A 50 7.78 1.84 14.66
C ALA A 50 7.01 1.72 13.35
N SER A 51 5.96 2.52 13.14
CA SER A 51 5.15 2.51 11.91
C SER A 51 5.77 3.28 10.74
N SER A 52 6.71 4.21 10.98
CA SER A 52 7.32 5.07 9.97
C SER A 52 8.66 4.56 9.45
N ILE A 53 9.29 3.61 10.12
CA ILE A 53 10.63 3.11 9.80
C ILE A 53 10.52 1.81 9.00
N GLU A 54 11.06 1.76 7.81
CA GLU A 54 11.09 0.54 6.98
C GLU A 54 12.29 -0.35 7.30
N ALA A 55 12.14 -1.68 7.18
CA ALA A 55 13.23 -2.63 7.43
C ALA A 55 14.44 -2.41 6.51
N MET A 56 14.22 -1.97 5.28
CA MET A 56 15.30 -1.64 4.32
C MET A 56 16.17 -0.47 4.77
N THR A 57 15.65 0.43 5.60
CA THR A 57 16.39 1.54 6.23
C THR A 57 17.65 1.05 6.96
N PHE A 58 17.62 -0.17 7.49
CA PHE A 58 18.73 -0.74 8.23
C PHE A 58 19.80 -1.42 7.36
N LEU A 59 19.64 -1.40 6.04
CA LEU A 59 20.67 -1.84 5.12
C LEU A 59 21.88 -0.89 5.17
N GLY A 60 23.01 -1.41 5.70
CA GLY A 60 24.22 -0.63 5.80
C GLY A 60 24.27 0.41 6.93
N VAL A 61 23.35 0.31 7.88
CA VAL A 61 23.26 1.14 9.09
C VAL A 61 24.56 1.07 9.91
N VAL A 62 25.16 -0.11 10.00
CA VAL A 62 26.47 -0.27 10.67
C VAL A 62 27.57 -0.16 9.63
N PRO A 63 28.35 0.96 9.61
CA PRO A 63 29.43 1.14 8.62
C PRO A 63 30.40 -0.03 8.56
N GLY A 64 30.76 -0.60 9.72
CA GLY A 64 31.65 -1.76 9.80
C GLY A 64 31.12 -3.05 9.15
N HIS A 65 29.80 -3.22 9.09
CA HIS A 65 29.16 -4.39 8.49
C HIS A 65 28.65 -4.15 7.06
N ARG A 66 28.58 -2.90 6.62
CA ARG A 66 27.94 -2.46 5.36
C ARG A 66 28.47 -3.20 4.14
N ARG A 67 29.78 -3.27 3.99
CA ARG A 67 30.42 -3.96 2.87
C ARG A 67 30.02 -5.43 2.78
N ASP A 68 30.13 -6.14 3.90
CA ASP A 68 29.86 -7.57 3.96
C ASP A 68 28.38 -7.89 3.79
N ALA A 69 27.49 -7.03 4.30
CA ALA A 69 26.05 -7.15 4.09
C ALA A 69 25.69 -7.02 2.60
N ILE A 70 26.23 -6.02 1.89
CA ILE A 70 25.98 -5.84 0.45
C ILE A 70 26.54 -7.00 -0.35
N ILE A 71 27.74 -7.48 -0.04
CA ILE A 71 28.33 -8.67 -0.69
C ILE A 71 27.41 -9.90 -0.48
N ALA A 72 26.89 -10.08 0.73
CA ALA A 72 25.99 -11.19 1.04
C ALA A 72 24.68 -11.11 0.22
N LEU A 73 24.06 -9.93 0.13
CA LEU A 73 22.86 -9.70 -0.67
C LEU A 73 23.11 -9.92 -2.17
N VAL A 74 24.21 -9.39 -2.70
CA VAL A 74 24.60 -9.61 -4.11
C VAL A 74 24.81 -11.11 -4.39
N ARG A 75 25.38 -11.87 -3.44
CA ARG A 75 25.55 -13.32 -3.57
C ARG A 75 24.22 -14.08 -3.52
N ALA A 76 23.21 -13.54 -2.83
CA ALA A 76 21.88 -14.10 -2.77
C ALA A 76 21.04 -13.86 -4.04
N LEU A 77 21.46 -12.94 -4.93
CA LEU A 77 20.78 -12.68 -6.19
C LEU A 77 20.72 -13.91 -7.11
N PRO A 78 19.69 -14.01 -7.96
CA PRO A 78 19.62 -15.03 -9.02
C PRO A 78 20.91 -15.07 -9.84
N LYS A 79 21.34 -16.29 -10.23
CA LYS A 79 22.61 -16.52 -10.93
C LYS A 79 22.78 -15.67 -12.20
N THR A 80 21.69 -15.39 -12.90
CA THR A 80 21.66 -14.56 -14.11
C THR A 80 22.05 -13.10 -13.86
N LEU A 81 21.58 -12.51 -12.77
CA LEU A 81 21.91 -11.14 -12.37
C LEU A 81 23.30 -11.08 -11.72
N ARG A 82 23.59 -12.01 -10.80
CA ARG A 82 24.88 -12.05 -10.09
C ARG A 82 26.10 -12.18 -11.02
N LYS A 83 25.98 -12.89 -12.15
CA LYS A 83 27.07 -13.04 -13.12
C LYS A 83 27.54 -11.70 -13.69
N ARG A 84 26.68 -10.70 -13.76
CA ARG A 84 26.99 -9.36 -14.27
C ARG A 84 27.75 -8.48 -13.26
N LEU A 85 27.81 -8.91 -11.99
CA LEU A 85 28.47 -8.22 -10.89
C LEU A 85 29.79 -8.89 -10.46
N VAL A 86 30.35 -9.76 -11.28
CA VAL A 86 31.61 -10.47 -10.99
C VAL A 86 32.77 -9.63 -11.51
N PRO A 87 33.86 -9.43 -10.70
CA PRO A 87 34.03 -9.91 -9.32
C PRO A 87 33.22 -9.12 -8.30
N VAL A 88 32.49 -9.82 -7.40
CA VAL A 88 31.51 -9.20 -6.50
C VAL A 88 32.16 -8.23 -5.49
N PRO A 89 33.27 -8.59 -4.79
CA PRO A 89 33.86 -7.67 -3.82
C PRO A 89 34.27 -6.33 -4.43
N GLU A 90 34.98 -6.35 -5.56
CA GLU A 90 35.48 -5.15 -6.24
C GLU A 90 34.32 -4.30 -6.80
N THR A 91 33.27 -4.95 -7.27
CA THR A 91 32.06 -4.26 -7.74
C THR A 91 31.35 -3.56 -6.59
N VAL A 92 31.25 -4.21 -5.43
CA VAL A 92 30.64 -3.61 -4.23
C VAL A 92 31.51 -2.44 -3.73
N ASP A 93 32.84 -2.59 -3.71
CA ASP A 93 33.76 -1.51 -3.32
C ASP A 93 33.61 -0.28 -4.22
N SER A 94 33.49 -0.51 -5.54
CA SER A 94 33.22 0.57 -6.50
C SER A 94 31.84 1.24 -6.29
N ILE A 95 30.80 0.48 -5.93
CA ILE A 95 29.49 1.03 -5.64
C ILE A 95 29.52 1.87 -4.37
N LEU A 96 30.15 1.36 -3.31
CA LEU A 96 30.27 2.08 -2.04
C LEU A 96 31.05 3.41 -2.20
N ALA A 97 32.05 3.45 -3.08
CA ALA A 97 32.78 4.69 -3.39
C ALA A 97 31.94 5.73 -4.17
N GLU A 98 30.87 5.33 -4.82
CA GLU A 98 29.94 6.22 -5.55
C GLU A 98 28.80 6.75 -4.67
N LEU A 99 28.50 6.06 -3.56
CA LEU A 99 27.40 6.42 -2.69
C LEU A 99 27.88 7.37 -1.58
N PRO A 100 27.07 8.37 -1.20
CA PRO A 100 27.38 9.20 -0.04
C PRO A 100 27.45 8.32 1.20
N ASP A 101 28.48 8.53 2.03
CA ASP A 101 28.56 7.82 3.31
C ASP A 101 27.55 8.44 4.28
N PRO A 102 26.61 7.67 4.81
CA PRO A 102 25.69 8.16 5.83
C PRO A 102 26.39 8.69 7.10
N ALA A 103 27.63 8.25 7.38
CA ALA A 103 28.40 8.73 8.52
C ALA A 103 28.97 10.15 8.29
N ASP A 104 29.12 10.60 7.05
CA ASP A 104 29.72 11.90 6.72
C ASP A 104 28.71 13.06 6.74
N SER A 105 27.42 12.77 6.88
CA SER A 105 26.36 13.78 6.89
C SER A 105 25.40 13.55 8.05
N PRO A 106 25.20 14.50 8.96
CA PRO A 106 24.27 14.36 10.07
C PRO A 106 22.80 14.23 9.63
N ASP A 107 22.51 14.58 8.36
CA ASP A 107 21.20 14.45 7.73
C ASP A 107 21.14 13.26 6.74
N ALA A 108 22.09 12.34 6.78
CA ALA A 108 22.14 11.22 5.86
C ALA A 108 20.98 10.25 6.13
N ASP A 109 19.96 10.39 5.30
CA ASP A 109 18.80 9.52 5.29
C ASP A 109 19.23 8.10 4.86
N THR A 110 19.12 7.15 5.79
CA THR A 110 19.42 5.73 5.55
C THR A 110 18.54 5.14 4.43
N ALA A 111 17.34 5.68 4.21
CA ALA A 111 16.50 5.33 3.08
C ALA A 111 17.11 5.77 1.74
N ALA A 112 17.73 6.97 1.70
CA ALA A 112 18.41 7.45 0.51
C ALA A 112 19.61 6.57 0.14
N PHE A 113 20.33 6.03 1.13
CA PHE A 113 21.41 5.07 0.89
C PHE A 113 20.89 3.77 0.25
N ALA A 114 19.82 3.18 0.78
CA ALA A 114 19.24 1.95 0.25
C ALA A 114 18.75 2.12 -1.19
N LEU A 115 18.12 3.25 -1.50
CA LEU A 115 17.68 3.61 -2.85
C LEU A 115 18.87 3.79 -3.80
N GLY A 116 19.89 4.52 -3.38
CA GLY A 116 21.12 4.73 -4.14
C GLY A 116 21.84 3.42 -4.45
N LEU A 117 21.91 2.50 -3.48
CA LEU A 117 22.48 1.16 -3.64
C LEU A 117 21.70 0.34 -4.69
N ARG A 118 20.37 0.33 -4.62
CA ARG A 118 19.52 -0.34 -5.61
C ARG A 118 19.81 0.19 -7.01
N GLN A 119 19.77 1.51 -7.20
CA GLN A 119 20.01 2.15 -8.49
C GLN A 119 21.42 1.88 -9.03
N ALA A 120 22.44 1.86 -8.18
CA ALA A 120 23.81 1.56 -8.58
C ALA A 120 23.97 0.11 -9.04
N LEU A 121 23.35 -0.84 -8.36
CA LEU A 121 23.31 -2.25 -8.77
C LEU A 121 22.57 -2.44 -10.09
N GLU A 122 21.39 -1.85 -10.26
CA GLU A 122 20.59 -1.93 -11.49
C GLU A 122 21.32 -1.33 -12.70
N ARG A 123 22.01 -0.19 -12.54
CA ARG A 123 22.85 0.38 -13.60
C ARG A 123 23.95 -0.59 -14.07
N ARG A 124 24.56 -1.34 -13.15
CA ARG A 124 25.62 -2.31 -13.49
C ARG A 124 25.08 -3.60 -14.08
N ILE A 125 23.93 -4.03 -13.61
CA ILE A 125 23.25 -5.24 -14.10
C ILE A 125 22.61 -4.97 -15.47
N GLY A 126 22.10 -3.74 -15.71
CA GLY A 126 21.34 -3.38 -16.91
C GLY A 126 19.92 -3.96 -16.93
N ASP A 127 19.46 -4.53 -15.81
CA ASP A 127 18.11 -5.07 -15.60
C ASP A 127 17.65 -4.67 -14.19
N PRO A 128 16.33 -4.51 -13.94
CA PRO A 128 15.80 -4.22 -12.62
C PRO A 128 16.07 -5.39 -11.65
N LEU A 129 16.34 -5.05 -10.38
CA LEU A 129 16.47 -6.03 -9.31
C LEU A 129 15.09 -6.54 -8.88
N PRO A 130 14.99 -7.81 -8.45
CA PRO A 130 13.80 -8.28 -7.73
C PRO A 130 13.47 -7.35 -6.56
N PHE A 131 12.18 -7.21 -6.25
CA PHE A 131 11.72 -6.35 -5.15
C PHE A 131 12.43 -6.69 -3.83
N ASP A 132 12.54 -7.97 -3.52
CA ASP A 132 13.15 -8.52 -2.32
C ASP A 132 14.69 -8.69 -2.41
N ALA A 133 15.33 -8.12 -3.43
CA ALA A 133 16.78 -8.31 -3.65
C ALA A 133 17.64 -7.78 -2.51
N LEU A 134 17.19 -6.70 -1.87
CA LEU A 134 17.88 -6.03 -0.78
C LEU A 134 17.19 -6.25 0.58
N ASP A 135 16.38 -7.29 0.70
CA ASP A 135 15.69 -7.63 1.95
C ASP A 135 16.69 -8.04 3.04
N PRO A 136 16.73 -7.35 4.20
CA PRO A 136 17.64 -7.69 5.31
C PRO A 136 17.45 -9.11 5.85
N ARG A 137 16.28 -9.73 5.67
CA ARG A 137 16.00 -11.11 6.07
C ARG A 137 16.85 -12.14 5.32
N LYS A 138 17.38 -11.77 4.14
CA LYS A 138 18.30 -12.60 3.35
C LYS A 138 19.76 -12.55 3.83
N LEU A 139 20.08 -11.66 4.75
CA LEU A 139 21.42 -11.57 5.33
C LEU A 139 21.71 -12.79 6.22
N PRO A 140 22.98 -13.25 6.27
CA PRO A 140 23.40 -14.23 7.26
C PRO A 140 23.27 -13.66 8.67
N GLN A 141 23.05 -14.53 9.65
CA GLN A 141 22.69 -14.13 11.02
C GLN A 141 23.59 -13.04 11.66
N PRO A 142 24.93 -13.07 11.52
CA PRO A 142 25.76 -12.00 12.10
C PRO A 142 25.54 -10.61 11.50
N LEU A 143 25.01 -10.53 10.26
CA LEU A 143 24.78 -9.26 9.55
C LEU A 143 23.30 -8.84 9.54
N ARG A 144 22.43 -9.67 10.11
CA ARG A 144 20.99 -9.41 10.15
C ARG A 144 20.66 -8.52 11.35
N PRO A 145 19.96 -7.39 11.16
CA PRO A 145 19.51 -6.58 12.27
C PRO A 145 18.55 -7.38 13.17
N HIS A 146 18.63 -7.14 14.47
CA HIS A 146 17.66 -7.58 15.47
C HIS A 146 16.89 -6.36 15.95
N TYR A 147 15.59 -6.32 15.76
CA TYR A 147 14.76 -5.16 16.10
C TYR A 147 14.17 -5.32 17.48
N ARG A 148 14.20 -4.27 18.29
CA ARG A 148 13.53 -4.19 19.58
C ARG A 148 12.62 -2.96 19.56
N ILE A 149 11.32 -3.15 19.70
CA ILE A 149 10.38 -2.03 19.85
C ILE A 149 10.30 -1.70 21.33
N VAL A 150 10.62 -0.45 21.66
CA VAL A 150 10.74 0.02 23.05
C VAL A 150 9.70 1.13 23.34
N ASN A 151 9.20 1.16 24.58
CA ASN A 151 8.36 2.26 25.05
C ASN A 151 9.20 3.47 25.53
N ASP A 152 8.56 4.55 25.94
CA ASP A 152 9.20 5.79 26.40
C ASP A 152 10.11 5.62 27.63
N THR A 153 9.96 4.51 28.36
CA THR A 153 10.81 4.18 29.52
C THR A 153 12.01 3.32 29.14
N GLY A 154 12.12 2.89 27.86
CA GLY A 154 13.17 2.01 27.37
C GLY A 154 12.89 0.52 27.62
N GLU A 155 11.68 0.15 28.03
CA GLU A 155 11.26 -1.24 28.19
C GLU A 155 10.95 -1.85 26.82
N ILE A 156 11.47 -3.05 26.57
CA ILE A 156 11.26 -3.79 25.30
C ILE A 156 9.83 -4.37 25.32
N LEU A 157 8.99 -3.91 24.38
CA LEU A 157 7.63 -4.41 24.18
C LEU A 157 7.62 -5.68 23.33
N ALA A 158 8.46 -5.74 22.29
CA ALA A 158 8.68 -6.91 21.46
C ALA A 158 10.05 -6.85 20.78
N GLU A 159 10.61 -8.02 20.45
CA GLU A 159 11.87 -8.12 19.75
C GLU A 159 11.88 -9.25 18.71
N GLY A 160 12.67 -9.10 17.65
CA GLY A 160 12.76 -10.11 16.59
C GLY A 160 13.54 -9.64 15.36
N ALA A 161 13.66 -10.53 14.39
CA ALA A 161 14.38 -10.28 13.13
C ALA A 161 13.46 -9.77 11.99
N ASP A 162 12.15 -9.73 12.20
CA ASP A 162 11.15 -9.28 11.21
C ASP A 162 10.33 -8.13 11.79
N LEU A 163 10.62 -6.91 11.32
CA LEU A 163 9.99 -5.69 11.81
C LEU A 163 8.49 -5.64 11.48
N ASP A 164 8.08 -6.23 10.35
CA ASP A 164 6.67 -6.23 9.94
C ASP A 164 5.82 -7.14 10.82
N VAL A 165 6.38 -8.25 11.27
CA VAL A 165 5.73 -9.13 12.26
C VAL A 165 5.59 -8.40 13.59
N LEU A 166 6.65 -7.75 14.08
CA LEU A 166 6.61 -7.01 15.35
C LEU A 166 5.58 -5.87 15.32
N ARG A 167 5.46 -5.16 14.21
CA ARG A 167 4.42 -4.12 14.00
C ARG A 167 3.01 -4.71 14.03
N GLY A 168 2.83 -5.86 13.39
CA GLY A 168 1.54 -6.56 13.40
C GLY A 168 1.12 -6.94 14.82
N ASP A 169 2.04 -7.49 15.59
CA ASP A 169 1.81 -7.93 16.97
C ASP A 169 1.55 -6.75 17.93
N LEU A 170 2.23 -5.61 17.72
CA LEU A 170 2.13 -4.41 18.56
C LEU A 170 1.23 -3.31 17.97
N LYS A 171 0.39 -3.61 17.00
CA LYS A 171 -0.45 -2.61 16.34
C LYS A 171 -1.25 -1.75 17.33
N ALA A 172 -1.88 -2.38 18.32
CA ALA A 172 -2.67 -1.67 19.33
C ALA A 172 -1.79 -0.78 20.24
N ASP A 173 -0.60 -1.25 20.60
CA ASP A 173 0.34 -0.48 21.44
C ASP A 173 0.91 0.72 20.68
N ILE A 174 1.19 0.57 19.39
CA ILE A 174 1.64 1.66 18.50
C ILE A 174 0.52 2.71 18.38
N GLU A 175 -0.71 2.29 18.09
CA GLU A 175 -1.87 3.19 18.01
C GLU A 175 -2.09 3.92 19.34
N GLN A 176 -1.96 3.23 20.47
CA GLN A 176 -2.13 3.81 21.81
C GLN A 176 -1.00 4.81 22.11
N ALA A 177 0.25 4.49 21.83
CA ALA A 177 1.39 5.39 22.08
C ALA A 177 1.30 6.68 21.25
N LEU A 178 0.86 6.58 19.98
CA LEU A 178 0.57 7.74 19.14
C LEU A 178 -0.58 8.58 19.72
N HIS A 179 -1.62 7.92 20.24
CA HIS A 179 -2.75 8.59 20.87
C HIS A 179 -2.33 9.35 22.14
N ASP A 180 -1.58 8.71 23.05
CA ASP A 180 -1.15 9.28 24.33
C ASP A 180 -0.16 10.46 24.14
N GLY A 181 0.64 10.43 23.06
CA GLY A 181 1.54 11.54 22.71
C GLY A 181 0.87 12.73 22.04
N SER A 182 -0.43 12.68 21.77
CA SER A 182 -1.16 13.61 20.91
C SER A 182 -2.15 14.52 21.63
N GLU A 183 -1.82 15.06 22.80
CA GLU A 183 -2.74 15.88 23.59
C GLU A 183 -3.57 16.86 22.73
N GLY A 184 -4.89 16.63 22.63
CA GLY A 184 -5.87 17.51 22.01
C GLY A 184 -6.00 17.43 20.47
N VAL A 185 -5.31 16.52 19.77
CA VAL A 185 -5.40 16.36 18.29
C VAL A 185 -6.35 15.24 17.89
N THR A 186 -6.44 14.18 18.69
CA THR A 186 -7.33 13.04 18.42
C THR A 186 -8.77 13.35 18.84
N HIS A 187 -9.74 12.75 18.11
CA HIS A 187 -11.16 12.89 18.41
C HIS A 187 -11.88 11.54 18.36
N PRO A 188 -12.70 11.18 19.38
CA PRO A 188 -13.32 9.87 19.49
C PRO A 188 -14.34 9.55 18.38
N GLY A 189 -14.99 10.59 17.85
CA GLY A 189 -15.89 10.48 16.71
C GLY A 189 -17.14 11.35 16.80
N ALA A 190 -17.59 11.83 15.65
CA ALA A 190 -18.80 12.63 15.48
C ALA A 190 -19.52 12.27 14.17
N ALA A 191 -20.79 12.64 14.08
CA ALA A 191 -21.60 12.52 12.87
C ALA A 191 -21.60 13.79 12.01
N PHE A 192 -20.95 14.83 12.45
CA PHE A 192 -20.80 16.14 11.79
C PHE A 192 -19.40 16.69 12.10
N TRP A 193 -18.98 17.73 11.37
CA TRP A 193 -17.67 18.32 11.60
C TRP A 193 -17.64 19.14 12.90
N ASP A 194 -16.91 18.67 13.91
CA ASP A 194 -16.61 19.37 15.16
C ASP A 194 -15.13 19.21 15.60
N PHE A 195 -14.27 18.90 14.64
CA PHE A 195 -12.84 18.61 14.85
C PHE A 195 -11.95 19.87 14.81
N GLY A 196 -12.55 21.06 14.61
CA GLY A 196 -11.77 22.28 14.35
C GLY A 196 -11.01 22.22 13.03
N THR A 197 -9.78 22.74 13.01
CA THR A 197 -8.85 22.61 11.87
C THR A 197 -7.94 21.43 12.11
N ILE A 198 -7.89 20.50 11.14
CA ILE A 198 -6.97 19.35 11.17
C ILE A 198 -5.63 19.82 10.62
N PRO A 199 -4.53 19.79 11.41
CA PRO A 199 -3.22 20.21 10.94
C PRO A 199 -2.63 19.19 9.94
N ALA A 200 -1.75 19.67 9.04
CA ALA A 200 -1.09 18.81 8.06
C ALA A 200 -0.17 17.79 8.73
N SER A 201 0.46 18.15 9.86
CA SER A 201 1.30 17.26 10.66
C SER A 201 1.39 17.77 12.09
N VAL A 202 1.77 16.90 13.00
CA VAL A 202 2.05 17.22 14.42
C VAL A 202 3.30 16.45 14.85
N SER A 203 4.09 17.01 15.79
CA SER A 203 5.19 16.30 16.42
C SER A 203 4.69 15.52 17.64
N VAL A 204 5.03 14.25 17.73
CA VAL A 204 4.65 13.33 18.82
C VAL A 204 5.91 12.75 19.45
N GLY A 205 5.96 12.67 20.77
CA GLY A 205 7.09 12.14 21.54
C GLY A 205 8.03 13.24 22.08
N ALA A 206 8.62 13.00 23.26
CA ALA A 206 9.37 14.04 23.99
C ALA A 206 10.80 13.64 24.43
N ARG A 207 11.14 12.36 24.57
CA ARG A 207 12.42 11.93 25.22
C ARG A 207 13.45 11.29 24.31
N GLN A 208 13.05 10.61 23.24
CA GLN A 208 13.95 9.90 22.32
C GLN A 208 13.94 10.45 20.88
N GLY A 209 13.37 11.66 20.69
CA GLY A 209 13.17 12.29 19.40
C GLY A 209 11.69 12.48 19.10
N ALA A 210 11.35 13.60 18.44
CA ALA A 210 9.99 13.87 18.01
C ALA A 210 9.73 13.13 16.68
N THR A 211 8.69 12.31 16.64
CA THR A 211 8.21 11.69 15.39
C THR A 211 7.12 12.57 14.79
N ILE A 212 7.15 12.77 13.48
CA ILE A 212 6.07 13.47 12.76
C ILE A 212 4.92 12.50 12.56
N ALA A 213 3.73 12.87 13.04
CA ALA A 213 2.49 12.15 12.81
C ALA A 213 1.50 13.02 12.03
N TYR A 214 0.58 12.36 11.33
CA TYR A 214 -0.32 12.98 10.36
C TYR A 214 -1.78 12.80 10.78
N PRO A 215 -2.41 13.80 11.41
CA PRO A 215 -3.80 13.71 11.84
C PRO A 215 -4.75 13.52 10.65
N ALA A 216 -5.70 12.61 10.74
CA ALA A 216 -6.64 12.35 9.66
C ALA A 216 -8.02 11.93 10.17
N LEU A 217 -9.04 12.19 9.35
CA LEU A 217 -10.39 11.67 9.54
C LEU A 217 -10.41 10.16 9.35
N VAL A 218 -10.88 9.41 10.34
CA VAL A 218 -10.99 7.94 10.28
C VAL A 218 -12.41 7.49 10.61
N GLU A 219 -12.87 6.43 9.96
CA GLU A 219 -14.16 5.83 10.27
C GLU A 219 -14.07 5.04 11.58
N ARG A 220 -15.02 5.28 12.49
CA ARG A 220 -15.15 4.58 13.76
C ARG A 220 -16.38 3.69 13.74
N THR A 221 -16.21 2.40 13.94
CA THR A 221 -17.32 1.46 14.16
C THR A 221 -17.57 1.32 15.66
N HIS A 222 -18.75 1.67 16.14
CA HIS A 222 -19.16 1.48 17.54
C HIS A 222 -20.05 0.24 17.64
N GLY A 223 -19.48 -0.88 18.11
CA GLY A 223 -20.22 -2.12 18.41
C GLY A 223 -20.99 -2.69 17.22
N SER A 224 -22.07 -3.43 17.49
CA SER A 224 -22.93 -4.07 16.50
C SER A 224 -23.96 -3.13 15.84
N GLN A 225 -23.90 -1.82 16.08
CA GLN A 225 -24.81 -0.84 15.46
C GLN A 225 -24.13 -0.10 14.31
N GLU A 226 -24.84 -0.02 13.18
CA GLU A 226 -24.45 0.55 11.87
C GLU A 226 -24.11 2.06 11.88
N ALA A 227 -24.03 2.74 12.99
CA ALA A 227 -23.66 4.15 13.05
C ALA A 227 -22.14 4.30 13.13
N SER A 228 -21.45 4.15 12.01
CA SER A 228 -20.05 4.56 11.92
C SER A 228 -19.96 6.07 12.08
N LEU A 229 -19.29 6.52 13.12
CA LEU A 229 -18.89 7.91 13.32
C LEU A 229 -17.57 8.17 12.58
N VAL A 230 -17.18 9.42 12.49
CA VAL A 230 -15.86 9.82 11.98
C VAL A 230 -15.11 10.47 13.12
N GLY A 231 -13.92 9.97 13.43
CA GLY A 231 -13.01 10.52 14.42
C GLY A 231 -11.77 11.13 13.77
N VAL A 232 -10.82 11.59 14.59
CA VAL A 232 -9.48 12.00 14.14
C VAL A 232 -8.47 11.10 14.83
N ASP A 233 -7.58 10.49 14.03
CA ASP A 233 -6.44 9.70 14.49
C ASP A 233 -5.14 10.20 13.90
N LEU A 234 -4.02 9.77 14.46
CA LEU A 234 -2.68 10.04 13.97
C LEU A 234 -2.19 8.88 13.09
N LEU A 235 -1.70 9.22 11.92
CA LEU A 235 -1.17 8.28 10.94
C LEU A 235 0.33 8.50 10.73
N ALA A 236 1.02 7.48 10.25
CA ALA A 236 2.47 7.46 10.13
C ALA A 236 3.00 8.15 8.86
N SER A 237 2.15 8.37 7.83
CA SER A 237 2.62 8.94 6.57
C SER A 237 1.61 9.92 5.96
N PRO A 238 2.06 10.90 5.14
CA PRO A 238 1.18 11.84 4.47
C PRO A 238 0.28 11.16 3.42
N GLU A 239 0.71 10.05 2.81
CA GLU A 239 -0.09 9.26 1.87
C GLU A 239 -1.25 8.59 2.59
N ALA A 240 -0.98 7.97 3.74
CA ALA A 240 -2.01 7.37 4.60
C ALA A 240 -3.00 8.44 5.07
N GLN A 241 -2.51 9.64 5.47
CA GLN A 241 -3.34 10.80 5.83
C GLN A 241 -4.27 11.20 4.69
N SER A 242 -3.74 11.40 3.49
CA SER A 242 -4.53 11.82 2.33
C SER A 242 -5.64 10.83 2.01
N ALA A 243 -5.33 9.54 2.04
CA ALA A 243 -6.31 8.47 1.80
C ALA A 243 -7.37 8.39 2.91
N ALA A 244 -6.97 8.55 4.18
CA ALA A 244 -7.89 8.52 5.32
C ALA A 244 -8.79 9.77 5.34
N MET A 245 -8.23 10.96 5.13
CA MET A 245 -8.97 12.22 5.03
C MET A 245 -10.06 12.15 3.94
N TRP A 246 -9.72 11.61 2.77
CA TRP A 246 -10.68 11.42 1.69
C TRP A 246 -11.82 10.46 2.09
N ARG A 247 -11.50 9.29 2.67
CA ARG A 247 -12.50 8.33 3.14
C ARG A 247 -13.37 8.89 4.26
N GLY A 248 -12.74 9.52 5.26
CA GLY A 248 -13.44 10.12 6.39
C GLY A 248 -14.35 11.28 5.97
N ALA A 249 -13.88 12.16 5.07
CA ALA A 249 -14.69 13.24 4.51
C ALA A 249 -15.90 12.72 3.74
N ARG A 250 -15.71 11.65 2.95
CA ARG A 250 -16.81 10.97 2.23
C ARG A 250 -17.82 10.39 3.20
N ARG A 251 -17.36 9.71 4.25
CA ARG A 251 -18.25 9.17 5.28
C ARG A 251 -19.03 10.27 5.99
N LEU A 252 -18.37 11.34 6.37
CA LEU A 252 -19.01 12.50 7.03
C LEU A 252 -20.04 13.17 6.12
N LEU A 253 -19.75 13.33 4.83
CA LEU A 253 -20.75 13.78 3.84
C LEU A 253 -21.94 12.82 3.81
N ARG A 254 -21.71 11.51 3.80
CA ARG A 254 -22.79 10.54 3.75
C ARG A 254 -23.69 10.58 4.98
N LEU A 255 -23.13 10.88 6.16
CA LEU A 255 -23.90 11.06 7.41
C LEU A 255 -24.76 12.33 7.36
N THR A 256 -24.31 13.38 6.65
CA THR A 256 -24.92 14.70 6.66
C THR A 256 -25.68 15.07 5.37
N VAL A 257 -25.55 14.27 4.31
CA VAL A 257 -26.22 14.46 3.03
C VAL A 257 -27.10 13.24 2.71
N LYS A 258 -28.37 13.47 2.43
CA LYS A 258 -29.33 12.40 2.13
C LYS A 258 -29.07 11.80 0.75
N ALA A 259 -29.14 10.45 0.66
CA ALA A 259 -29.09 9.75 -0.62
C ALA A 259 -30.29 10.15 -1.52
N PRO A 260 -30.07 10.41 -2.82
CA PRO A 260 -31.12 10.84 -3.75
C PRO A 260 -31.91 9.63 -4.30
N LEU A 261 -32.51 8.84 -3.41
CA LEU A 261 -33.19 7.59 -3.75
C LEU A 261 -34.34 7.78 -4.74
N ARG A 262 -35.07 8.88 -4.63
CA ARG A 262 -36.21 9.18 -5.52
C ARG A 262 -35.73 9.40 -6.96
N GLU A 263 -34.67 10.17 -7.11
CA GLU A 263 -34.05 10.51 -8.39
C GLU A 263 -33.46 9.28 -9.06
N MET A 264 -32.73 8.44 -8.30
CA MET A 264 -32.17 7.18 -8.79
C MET A 264 -33.26 6.20 -9.22
N ASN A 265 -34.33 6.05 -8.43
CA ASN A 265 -35.47 5.18 -8.80
C ASN A 265 -36.19 5.66 -10.08
N ALA A 266 -36.30 6.97 -10.27
CA ALA A 266 -37.03 7.54 -11.41
C ALA A 266 -36.35 7.25 -12.77
N VAL A 267 -35.05 7.01 -12.81
CA VAL A 267 -34.31 6.72 -14.05
C VAL A 267 -34.07 5.25 -14.32
N LEU A 268 -34.46 4.36 -13.38
CA LEU A 268 -34.34 2.92 -13.53
C LEU A 268 -35.67 2.30 -13.96
N THR A 269 -35.61 1.36 -14.90
CA THR A 269 -36.81 0.58 -15.30
C THR A 269 -37.21 -0.37 -14.17
N ASN A 270 -38.52 -0.75 -14.14
CA ASN A 270 -39.03 -1.74 -13.19
C ASN A 270 -38.25 -3.07 -13.25
N THR A 271 -37.87 -3.51 -14.46
CA THR A 271 -37.07 -4.73 -14.65
C THR A 271 -35.72 -4.61 -13.95
N ARG A 272 -34.99 -3.50 -14.11
CA ARG A 272 -33.72 -3.26 -13.44
C ARG A 272 -33.87 -3.14 -11.93
N LEU A 273 -34.91 -2.46 -11.45
CA LEU A 273 -35.23 -2.39 -10.02
C LEU A 273 -35.50 -3.78 -9.42
N LEU A 274 -36.13 -4.69 -10.20
CA LEU A 274 -36.33 -6.08 -9.78
C LEU A 274 -35.02 -6.87 -9.80
N SER A 275 -34.18 -6.69 -10.83
CA SER A 275 -32.86 -7.33 -10.90
C SER A 275 -31.97 -6.99 -9.69
N LEU A 276 -32.07 -5.76 -9.18
CA LEU A 276 -31.35 -5.36 -7.97
C LEU A 276 -31.72 -6.15 -6.71
N THR A 277 -32.93 -6.72 -6.66
CA THR A 277 -33.36 -7.55 -5.51
C THR A 277 -32.92 -9.01 -5.61
N LEU A 278 -32.48 -9.43 -6.79
CA LEU A 278 -32.12 -10.83 -7.08
C LEU A 278 -30.60 -11.03 -7.20
N THR A 279 -29.78 -9.98 -6.96
CA THR A 279 -28.33 -10.06 -7.11
C THR A 279 -27.65 -10.59 -5.85
N ALA A 280 -26.52 -11.29 -6.03
CA ALA A 280 -25.65 -11.73 -4.95
C ALA A 280 -24.90 -10.55 -4.24
N HIS A 281 -25.22 -9.31 -4.59
CA HIS A 281 -24.54 -8.09 -4.14
C HIS A 281 -25.20 -7.42 -2.93
N GLY A 282 -26.09 -8.10 -2.22
CA GLY A 282 -26.81 -7.54 -1.10
C GLY A 282 -28.19 -6.99 -1.47
N GLU A 283 -28.80 -6.30 -0.52
CA GLU A 283 -30.13 -5.72 -0.72
C GLU A 283 -30.08 -4.50 -1.65
N ARG A 284 -31.20 -4.21 -2.31
CA ARG A 284 -31.37 -3.00 -3.15
C ARG A 284 -30.92 -1.71 -2.43
N LYS A 285 -31.12 -1.62 -1.11
CA LYS A 285 -30.70 -0.49 -0.28
C LYS A 285 -29.16 -0.33 -0.30
N GLU A 286 -28.43 -1.43 -0.22
CA GLU A 286 -26.96 -1.45 -0.24
C GLU A 286 -26.41 -0.98 -1.58
N TRP A 287 -27.03 -1.38 -2.70
CA TRP A 287 -26.63 -0.91 -4.01
C TRP A 287 -26.81 0.62 -4.17
N PHE A 288 -27.95 1.18 -3.70
CA PHE A 288 -28.18 2.62 -3.73
C PHE A 288 -27.19 3.37 -2.83
N GLU A 289 -26.85 2.77 -1.70
CA GLU A 289 -25.81 3.31 -0.79
C GLU A 289 -24.45 3.34 -1.48
N ASP A 290 -24.06 2.22 -2.10
CA ASP A 290 -22.79 2.07 -2.80
C ASP A 290 -22.66 3.08 -3.95
N LEU A 291 -23.70 3.25 -4.78
CA LEU A 291 -23.73 4.29 -5.82
C LEU A 291 -23.68 5.70 -5.24
N THR A 292 -24.35 5.95 -4.11
CA THR A 292 -24.31 7.25 -3.44
C THR A 292 -22.88 7.58 -2.99
N LEU A 293 -22.17 6.63 -2.38
CA LEU A 293 -20.78 6.77 -1.96
C LEU A 293 -19.85 6.99 -3.15
N ALA A 294 -20.04 6.29 -4.27
CA ALA A 294 -19.28 6.51 -5.49
C ALA A 294 -19.45 7.95 -6.04
N CYS A 295 -20.69 8.46 -6.06
CA CYS A 295 -20.95 9.84 -6.47
C CYS A 295 -20.36 10.88 -5.50
N LEU A 296 -20.40 10.62 -4.19
CA LEU A 296 -19.78 11.50 -3.18
C LEU A 296 -18.26 11.52 -3.32
N GLY A 297 -17.63 10.38 -3.65
CA GLY A 297 -16.19 10.33 -3.97
C GLY A 297 -15.83 11.27 -5.11
N THR A 298 -16.56 11.23 -6.21
CA THR A 298 -16.35 12.15 -7.35
C THR A 298 -16.49 13.62 -6.94
N ILE A 299 -17.45 13.95 -6.08
CA ILE A 299 -17.63 15.31 -5.60
C ILE A 299 -16.43 15.80 -4.78
N ILE A 300 -15.83 14.93 -3.97
CA ILE A 300 -14.62 15.25 -3.21
C ILE A 300 -13.41 15.39 -4.14
N ASP A 301 -13.27 14.51 -5.14
CA ASP A 301 -12.18 14.59 -6.12
C ASP A 301 -12.20 15.90 -6.89
N ASP A 302 -13.41 16.41 -7.23
CA ASP A 302 -13.59 17.67 -7.94
C ASP A 302 -13.42 18.92 -7.04
N ALA A 303 -13.86 18.84 -5.79
CA ALA A 303 -13.91 20.00 -4.88
C ALA A 303 -12.68 20.09 -3.95
N GLY A 304 -11.97 18.99 -3.75
CA GLY A 304 -10.85 18.87 -2.80
C GLY A 304 -11.26 18.35 -1.42
N ILE A 305 -10.27 17.89 -0.67
CA ILE A 305 -10.42 17.34 0.69
C ILE A 305 -10.55 18.54 1.67
N PRO A 306 -11.56 18.56 2.56
CA PRO A 306 -11.71 19.60 3.56
C PRO A 306 -10.73 19.41 4.73
N TRP A 307 -10.14 20.49 5.25
CA TRP A 307 -9.24 20.50 6.40
C TRP A 307 -9.79 21.23 7.61
N ASN A 308 -10.91 21.92 7.44
CA ASN A 308 -11.61 22.67 8.50
C ASN A 308 -13.12 22.66 8.29
N GLY A 309 -13.86 23.17 9.26
CA GLY A 309 -15.33 23.21 9.23
C GLY A 309 -15.92 24.04 8.11
N ASP A 310 -15.27 25.15 7.73
CA ASP A 310 -15.76 26.04 6.65
C ASP A 310 -15.63 25.35 5.28
N ASP A 311 -14.49 24.73 5.01
CA ASP A 311 -14.28 23.92 3.79
C ASP A 311 -15.30 22.78 3.71
N PHE A 312 -15.52 22.08 4.84
CA PHE A 312 -16.51 21.00 4.89
C PHE A 312 -17.95 21.53 4.66
N ALA A 313 -18.31 22.68 5.21
CA ALA A 313 -19.63 23.27 4.98
C ALA A 313 -19.83 23.66 3.50
N GLN A 314 -18.80 24.17 2.84
CA GLN A 314 -18.83 24.45 1.40
C GLN A 314 -18.96 23.16 0.59
N LEU A 315 -18.17 22.14 0.90
CA LEU A 315 -18.24 20.81 0.28
C LEU A 315 -19.63 20.18 0.46
N GLN A 316 -20.21 20.26 1.66
CA GLN A 316 -21.56 19.75 1.95
C GLN A 316 -22.63 20.47 1.11
N LYS A 317 -22.54 21.80 0.99
CA LYS A 317 -23.46 22.60 0.15
C LYS A 317 -23.31 22.22 -1.33
N HIS A 318 -22.09 21.98 -1.77
CA HIS A 318 -21.79 21.53 -3.14
C HIS A 318 -22.38 20.12 -3.37
N ALA A 319 -22.17 19.20 -2.45
CA ALA A 319 -22.66 17.84 -2.51
C ALA A 319 -24.20 17.78 -2.59
N ARG A 320 -24.92 18.57 -1.78
CA ARG A 320 -26.39 18.63 -1.83
C ARG A 320 -26.93 19.06 -3.20
N ARG A 321 -26.20 19.86 -3.95
CA ARG A 321 -26.60 20.30 -5.31
C ARG A 321 -26.23 19.29 -6.40
N GLN A 322 -25.03 18.69 -6.31
CA GLN A 322 -24.49 17.84 -7.38
C GLN A 322 -24.92 16.38 -7.26
N LEU A 323 -25.05 15.86 -6.05
CA LEU A 323 -25.35 14.43 -5.82
C LEU A 323 -26.59 13.93 -6.55
N PRO A 324 -27.76 14.63 -6.56
CA PRO A 324 -28.92 14.16 -7.32
C PRO A 324 -28.66 14.07 -8.82
N ARG A 325 -27.91 14.99 -9.39
CA ARG A 325 -27.56 15.04 -10.81
C ARG A 325 -26.61 13.90 -11.18
N LEU A 326 -25.53 13.70 -10.40
CA LEU A 326 -24.57 12.62 -10.62
C LEU A 326 -25.25 11.25 -10.48
N ALA A 327 -26.04 11.05 -9.43
CA ALA A 327 -26.77 9.81 -9.21
C ALA A 327 -27.75 9.50 -10.36
N THR A 328 -28.47 10.50 -10.87
CA THR A 328 -29.36 10.33 -12.03
C THR A 328 -28.58 9.98 -13.29
N THR A 329 -27.41 10.58 -13.49
CA THR A 329 -26.55 10.28 -14.64
C THR A 329 -25.98 8.86 -14.58
N TRP A 330 -25.52 8.43 -13.41
CA TRP A 330 -24.74 7.19 -13.27
C TRP A 330 -25.58 5.96 -12.90
N ALA A 331 -26.79 6.13 -12.33
CA ALA A 331 -27.64 4.98 -11.97
C ALA A 331 -27.94 4.03 -13.12
N PRO A 332 -28.29 4.49 -14.35
CA PRO A 332 -28.50 3.57 -15.48
C PRO A 332 -27.24 2.80 -15.86
N ARG A 333 -26.05 3.42 -15.74
CA ARG A 333 -24.77 2.79 -16.06
C ARG A 333 -24.33 1.79 -15.00
N ALA A 334 -24.50 2.13 -13.73
CA ALA A 334 -24.30 1.20 -12.62
C ALA A 334 -25.26 -0.01 -12.71
N ALA A 335 -26.49 0.18 -13.17
CA ALA A 335 -27.43 -0.92 -13.42
C ALA A 335 -27.00 -1.80 -14.61
N GLU A 336 -26.35 -1.25 -15.63
CA GLU A 336 -25.78 -2.02 -16.74
C GLU A 336 -24.66 -2.97 -16.26
N ILE A 337 -23.86 -2.57 -15.25
CA ILE A 337 -22.87 -3.46 -14.63
C ILE A 337 -23.55 -4.72 -14.08
N ILE A 338 -24.73 -4.59 -13.47
CA ILE A 338 -25.48 -5.74 -12.96
C ILE A 338 -25.94 -6.65 -14.10
N ASP A 339 -26.51 -6.08 -15.17
CA ASP A 339 -26.98 -6.83 -16.32
C ASP A 339 -25.81 -7.63 -16.96
N GLU A 340 -24.67 -7.00 -17.16
CA GLU A 340 -23.48 -7.64 -17.73
C GLU A 340 -22.85 -8.65 -16.75
N THR A 341 -22.91 -8.41 -15.44
CA THR A 341 -22.48 -9.38 -14.43
C THR A 341 -23.31 -10.64 -14.49
N ALA A 342 -24.64 -10.52 -14.57
CA ALA A 342 -25.53 -11.66 -14.69
C ALA A 342 -25.27 -12.46 -15.97
N ALA A 343 -25.10 -11.77 -17.12
CA ALA A 343 -24.78 -12.41 -18.39
C ALA A 343 -23.43 -13.13 -18.35
N THR A 344 -22.41 -12.53 -17.71
CA THR A 344 -21.07 -13.13 -17.55
C THR A 344 -21.11 -14.36 -16.65
N ARG A 345 -21.84 -14.31 -15.53
CA ARG A 345 -22.03 -15.47 -14.65
C ARG A 345 -22.73 -16.62 -15.37
N MET A 346 -23.76 -16.33 -16.14
CA MET A 346 -24.44 -17.36 -16.94
C MET A 346 -23.49 -18.02 -17.95
N ALA A 347 -22.64 -17.25 -18.63
CA ALA A 347 -21.63 -17.79 -19.54
C ALA A 347 -20.63 -18.70 -18.82
N ILE A 348 -20.15 -18.29 -17.63
CA ILE A 348 -19.23 -19.08 -16.80
C ILE A 348 -19.90 -20.38 -16.31
N VAL A 349 -21.15 -20.33 -15.87
CA VAL A 349 -21.91 -21.52 -15.44
C VAL A 349 -22.12 -22.47 -16.61
N GLY A 350 -22.43 -21.98 -17.81
CA GLY A 350 -22.56 -22.80 -19.01
C GLY A 350 -21.28 -23.41 -19.56
N ALA A 351 -20.12 -23.10 -18.95
CA ALA A 351 -18.78 -23.51 -19.41
C ALA A 351 -18.24 -24.78 -18.72
N GLU A 352 -19.10 -25.65 -18.16
CA GLU A 352 -18.70 -26.86 -17.40
C GLU A 352 -17.84 -27.84 -18.20
N GLN A 353 -18.02 -27.90 -19.52
CA GLN A 353 -17.29 -28.81 -20.42
C GLN A 353 -15.98 -28.21 -20.97
N LEU A 354 -15.65 -26.97 -20.60
CA LEU A 354 -14.47 -26.24 -21.04
C LEU A 354 -13.27 -26.47 -20.08
N PRO A 355 -12.05 -26.11 -20.49
CA PRO A 355 -10.87 -26.21 -19.60
C PRO A 355 -11.07 -25.44 -18.29
N GLN A 356 -11.16 -26.18 -17.19
CA GLN A 356 -11.60 -25.64 -15.90
C GLN A 356 -10.59 -24.65 -15.27
N ASP A 357 -9.30 -24.77 -15.58
CA ASP A 357 -8.28 -23.81 -15.19
C ASP A 357 -8.58 -22.40 -15.76
N CYS A 358 -8.90 -22.30 -17.05
CA CYS A 358 -9.27 -21.05 -17.70
C CYS A 358 -10.62 -20.50 -17.21
N VAL A 359 -11.61 -21.39 -16.99
CA VAL A 359 -12.93 -21.02 -16.48
C VAL A 359 -12.83 -20.51 -15.05
N ASN A 360 -12.01 -21.14 -14.21
CA ASN A 360 -11.79 -20.68 -12.83
C ASN A 360 -11.05 -19.35 -12.76
N ASP A 361 -10.05 -19.11 -13.62
CA ASP A 361 -9.43 -17.79 -13.72
C ASP A 361 -10.44 -16.70 -14.15
N ALA A 362 -11.31 -16.99 -15.12
CA ALA A 362 -12.37 -16.07 -15.52
C ALA A 362 -13.37 -15.79 -14.38
N ARG A 363 -13.71 -16.82 -13.58
CA ARG A 363 -14.55 -16.66 -12.38
C ARG A 363 -13.88 -15.79 -11.32
N ASN A 364 -12.63 -16.07 -11.00
CA ASN A 364 -11.85 -15.30 -10.03
C ASN A 364 -11.69 -13.82 -10.50
N HIS A 365 -11.52 -13.61 -11.80
CA HIS A 365 -11.46 -12.28 -12.37
C HIS A 365 -12.81 -11.54 -12.19
N LEU A 366 -13.93 -12.19 -12.46
CA LEU A 366 -15.26 -11.62 -12.22
C LEU A 366 -15.46 -11.26 -10.74
N ASP A 367 -15.07 -12.16 -9.82
CA ASP A 367 -15.27 -11.96 -8.39
C ASP A 367 -14.37 -10.83 -7.83
N ARG A 368 -13.20 -10.59 -8.43
CA ARG A 368 -12.34 -9.42 -8.11
C ARG A 368 -12.94 -8.10 -8.59
N LEU A 369 -13.64 -8.09 -9.72
CA LEU A 369 -14.29 -6.88 -10.24
C LEU A 369 -15.61 -6.58 -9.53
N ILE A 370 -16.35 -7.62 -9.13
CA ILE A 370 -17.73 -7.49 -8.66
C ILE A 370 -17.89 -8.14 -7.27
N PHE A 371 -17.81 -7.32 -6.26
CA PHE A 371 -17.93 -7.67 -4.85
C PHE A 371 -18.87 -6.66 -4.14
N PRO A 372 -19.35 -6.92 -2.92
CA PRO A 372 -20.14 -5.95 -2.15
C PRO A 372 -19.36 -4.63 -1.98
N GLY A 373 -19.95 -3.49 -2.38
CA GLY A 373 -19.27 -2.19 -2.33
C GLY A 373 -18.42 -1.86 -3.56
N HIS A 374 -18.49 -2.65 -4.64
CA HIS A 374 -17.65 -2.44 -5.83
C HIS A 374 -17.87 -1.08 -6.51
N LEU A 375 -19.11 -0.56 -6.58
CA LEU A 375 -19.38 0.73 -7.24
C LEU A 375 -18.62 1.88 -6.56
N ASN A 376 -18.63 1.87 -5.26
CA ASN A 376 -17.88 2.82 -4.43
C ASN A 376 -16.35 2.64 -4.54
N ALA A 377 -15.89 1.39 -4.59
CA ALA A 377 -14.47 1.09 -4.69
C ALA A 377 -13.87 1.50 -6.05
N ILE A 378 -14.60 1.29 -7.16
CA ILE A 378 -14.14 1.64 -8.50
C ILE A 378 -14.37 3.10 -8.89
N GLY A 379 -15.38 3.76 -8.31
CA GLY A 379 -15.79 5.12 -8.66
C GLY A 379 -16.50 5.23 -10.01
N VAL A 380 -17.35 6.26 -10.16
CA VAL A 380 -18.24 6.42 -11.33
C VAL A 380 -17.50 6.55 -12.65
N ASN A 381 -16.29 7.13 -12.65
CA ASN A 381 -15.49 7.34 -13.85
C ASN A 381 -15.00 6.05 -14.52
N ARG A 382 -15.10 4.91 -13.82
CA ARG A 382 -14.69 3.58 -14.28
C ARG A 382 -15.84 2.66 -14.66
N PHE A 383 -17.09 3.08 -14.49
CA PHE A 383 -18.25 2.22 -14.80
C PHE A 383 -18.26 1.73 -16.24
N ASP A 384 -17.91 2.57 -17.20
CA ASP A 384 -17.78 2.17 -18.60
C ASP A 384 -16.70 1.13 -18.84
N ASP A 385 -15.60 1.23 -18.09
CA ASP A 385 -14.49 0.28 -18.15
C ASP A 385 -14.91 -1.07 -17.61
N VAL A 386 -15.60 -1.10 -16.45
CA VAL A 386 -16.07 -2.35 -15.84
C VAL A 386 -17.07 -3.06 -16.73
N VAL A 387 -18.01 -2.33 -17.34
CA VAL A 387 -18.93 -2.91 -18.36
C VAL A 387 -18.13 -3.57 -19.49
N ARG A 388 -17.07 -2.91 -19.98
CA ARG A 388 -16.20 -3.44 -21.03
C ARG A 388 -15.40 -4.66 -20.55
N TYR A 389 -14.91 -4.67 -19.33
CA TYR A 389 -14.19 -5.81 -18.73
C TYR A 389 -15.11 -7.03 -18.58
N LEU A 390 -16.32 -6.85 -18.09
CA LEU A 390 -17.32 -7.92 -17.99
C LEU A 390 -17.63 -8.55 -19.36
N ARG A 391 -17.80 -7.72 -20.38
CA ARG A 391 -17.97 -8.19 -21.78
C ARG A 391 -16.72 -8.93 -22.26
N GLY A 392 -15.54 -8.49 -21.85
CA GLY A 392 -14.28 -9.16 -22.15
C GLY A 392 -14.19 -10.56 -21.55
N ILE A 393 -14.59 -10.72 -20.29
CA ILE A 393 -14.65 -12.05 -19.63
C ILE A 393 -15.64 -12.96 -20.37
N ARG A 394 -16.83 -12.47 -20.68
CA ARG A 394 -17.83 -13.25 -21.42
C ARG A 394 -17.31 -13.68 -22.79
N HIS A 395 -16.73 -12.77 -23.55
CA HIS A 395 -16.12 -13.08 -24.84
C HIS A 395 -15.01 -14.11 -24.75
N ARG A 396 -14.16 -14.03 -23.73
CA ARG A 396 -13.13 -15.03 -23.47
C ARG A 396 -13.72 -16.44 -23.33
N ILE A 397 -14.77 -16.59 -22.49
CA ILE A 397 -15.47 -17.86 -22.31
C ILE A 397 -16.07 -18.36 -23.62
N GLU A 398 -16.71 -17.51 -24.42
CA GLU A 398 -17.31 -17.86 -25.71
C GLU A 398 -16.23 -18.35 -26.72
N LYS A 399 -15.01 -17.83 -26.64
CA LYS A 399 -13.88 -18.21 -27.53
C LYS A 399 -13.06 -19.38 -27.03
N LEU A 400 -13.19 -19.76 -25.77
CA LEU A 400 -12.40 -20.80 -25.14
C LEU A 400 -12.47 -22.17 -25.86
N PRO A 401 -13.60 -22.64 -26.42
CA PRO A 401 -13.66 -23.90 -27.18
C PRO A 401 -12.65 -24.01 -28.31
N THR A 402 -12.32 -22.87 -28.96
CA THR A 402 -11.44 -22.83 -30.13
C THR A 402 -10.06 -22.29 -29.84
N ARG A 403 -9.81 -21.72 -28.66
CA ARG A 403 -8.57 -20.99 -28.33
C ARG A 403 -7.94 -21.42 -26.99
N ALA A 404 -8.32 -22.56 -26.44
CA ALA A 404 -7.92 -23.01 -25.09
C ALA A 404 -6.40 -22.98 -24.85
N LEU A 405 -5.58 -23.39 -25.82
CA LEU A 405 -4.13 -23.40 -25.66
C LEU A 405 -3.54 -21.97 -25.60
N ALA A 406 -3.98 -21.10 -26.51
CA ALA A 406 -3.54 -19.70 -26.53
C ALA A 406 -4.04 -18.94 -25.30
N ASP A 407 -5.29 -19.21 -24.85
CA ASP A 407 -5.86 -18.66 -23.63
C ASP A 407 -5.00 -19.01 -22.41
N ARG A 408 -4.65 -20.30 -22.26
CA ARG A 408 -3.83 -20.80 -21.16
C ARG A 408 -2.44 -20.16 -21.13
N THR A 409 -1.80 -19.95 -22.29
CA THR A 409 -0.51 -19.27 -22.40
C THR A 409 -0.62 -17.83 -21.90
N SER A 410 -1.59 -17.06 -22.42
CA SER A 410 -1.81 -15.67 -22.01
C SER A 410 -2.20 -15.56 -20.52
N MET A 411 -3.02 -16.50 -20.03
CA MET A 411 -3.42 -16.56 -18.61
C MET A 411 -2.18 -16.70 -17.70
N HIS A 412 -1.25 -17.63 -17.99
CA HIS A 412 -0.07 -17.80 -17.17
C HIS A 412 0.86 -16.57 -17.16
N GLU A 413 0.99 -15.90 -18.31
CA GLU A 413 1.76 -14.65 -18.39
C GLU A 413 1.15 -13.53 -17.54
N ILE A 414 -0.20 -13.41 -17.55
CA ILE A 414 -0.92 -12.40 -16.79
C ILE A 414 -0.86 -12.72 -15.29
N LEU A 415 -1.14 -13.97 -14.89
CA LEU A 415 -1.05 -14.40 -13.50
C LEU A 415 0.33 -14.10 -12.91
N GLY A 416 1.42 -14.35 -13.65
CA GLY A 416 2.77 -14.06 -13.18
C GLY A 416 3.07 -12.57 -12.98
N VAL A 417 2.33 -11.65 -13.59
CA VAL A 417 2.46 -10.21 -13.32
C VAL A 417 1.46 -9.74 -12.27
N GLU A 418 0.30 -10.38 -12.15
CA GLU A 418 -0.65 -10.13 -11.04
C GLU A 418 -0.05 -10.57 -9.70
N ASP A 419 0.58 -11.75 -9.61
CA ASP A 419 1.29 -12.22 -8.42
C ASP A 419 2.39 -11.22 -7.99
N PHE A 420 3.10 -10.63 -8.96
CA PHE A 420 4.10 -9.61 -8.67
C PHE A 420 3.43 -8.31 -8.18
N TYR A 421 2.32 -7.89 -8.79
CA TYR A 421 1.54 -6.74 -8.33
C TYR A 421 1.06 -6.95 -6.87
N ASP A 422 0.50 -8.12 -6.55
CA ASP A 422 0.01 -8.43 -5.21
C ASP A 422 1.16 -8.41 -4.18
N THR A 423 2.34 -8.89 -4.57
CA THR A 423 3.55 -8.80 -3.74
C THR A 423 3.94 -7.35 -3.45
N VAL A 424 3.95 -6.47 -4.46
CA VAL A 424 4.28 -5.04 -4.28
C VAL A 424 3.25 -4.35 -3.38
N VAL A 425 1.96 -4.57 -3.65
CA VAL A 425 0.87 -3.92 -2.91
C VAL A 425 0.83 -4.35 -1.43
N SER A 426 1.21 -5.59 -1.12
CA SER A 426 1.24 -6.06 0.28
C SER A 426 2.30 -5.37 1.14
N HIS A 427 3.30 -4.71 0.53
CA HIS A 427 4.43 -4.07 1.22
C HIS A 427 4.47 -2.54 1.04
N MET A 428 3.59 -1.98 0.22
CA MET A 428 3.62 -0.56 -0.13
C MET A 428 2.30 0.13 0.22
N PRO A 429 2.33 1.42 0.62
CA PRO A 429 1.11 2.18 0.83
C PRO A 429 0.35 2.34 -0.51
N TRP A 430 -0.98 2.33 -0.43
CA TRP A 430 -1.83 2.52 -1.61
C TRP A 430 -1.66 3.91 -2.20
N THR A 431 -1.18 3.98 -3.45
CA THR A 431 -0.96 5.22 -4.19
C THR A 431 -1.78 5.26 -5.48
N LYS A 432 -1.96 6.45 -6.06
CA LYS A 432 -2.60 6.59 -7.39
C LYS A 432 -1.83 5.85 -8.50
N GLU A 433 -0.51 5.69 -8.35
CA GLU A 433 0.29 4.93 -9.32
C GLU A 433 0.00 3.43 -9.21
N ILE A 434 -0.08 2.88 -8.00
CA ILE A 434 -0.49 1.49 -7.74
C ILE A 434 -1.90 1.23 -8.28
N GLU A 435 -2.85 2.13 -8.00
CA GLU A 435 -4.20 2.05 -8.57
C GLU A 435 -4.17 2.07 -10.11
N GLY A 436 -3.36 2.95 -10.72
CA GLY A 436 -3.19 3.01 -12.17
C GLY A 436 -2.60 1.73 -12.77
N ILE A 437 -1.76 1.00 -12.02
CA ILE A 437 -1.22 -0.31 -12.45
C ILE A 437 -2.32 -1.38 -12.37
N ALA A 438 -3.17 -1.39 -11.34
CA ALA A 438 -4.31 -2.29 -11.25
C ALA A 438 -5.20 -2.18 -12.51
N TRP A 439 -5.52 -0.95 -12.93
CA TRP A 439 -6.30 -0.73 -14.15
C TRP A 439 -5.54 -1.13 -15.43
N SER A 440 -4.23 -1.00 -15.45
CA SER A 440 -3.41 -1.51 -16.58
C SER A 440 -3.43 -3.03 -16.69
N LEU A 441 -3.57 -3.77 -15.58
CA LEU A 441 -3.76 -5.22 -15.58
C LEU A 441 -5.10 -5.60 -16.22
N GLU A 442 -6.17 -4.84 -15.96
CA GLU A 442 -7.45 -5.03 -16.63
C GLU A 442 -7.36 -4.77 -18.14
N GLU A 443 -6.65 -3.71 -18.56
CA GLU A 443 -6.39 -3.43 -19.97
C GLU A 443 -5.55 -4.54 -20.63
N LEU A 444 -4.61 -5.14 -19.89
CA LEU A 444 -3.83 -6.28 -20.36
C LEU A 444 -4.71 -7.50 -20.63
N ARG A 445 -5.69 -7.79 -19.74
CA ARG A 445 -6.68 -8.84 -19.95
C ARG A 445 -7.56 -8.59 -21.20
N ILE A 446 -7.99 -7.33 -21.42
CA ILE A 446 -8.70 -6.96 -22.66
C ILE A 446 -7.81 -7.18 -23.89
N SER A 447 -6.56 -6.75 -23.84
CA SER A 447 -5.61 -6.94 -24.94
C SER A 447 -5.36 -8.40 -25.27
N ALA A 448 -5.32 -9.29 -24.26
CA ALA A 448 -5.05 -10.72 -24.43
C ALA A 448 -6.27 -11.50 -24.90
N PHE A 449 -7.43 -11.25 -24.33
CA PHE A 449 -8.62 -12.12 -24.49
C PHE A 449 -9.74 -11.50 -25.32
N ALA A 450 -9.82 -10.17 -25.46
CA ALA A 450 -10.92 -9.48 -26.10
C ALA A 450 -10.47 -8.25 -26.91
N GLN A 451 -9.45 -8.40 -27.76
CA GLN A 451 -8.83 -7.30 -28.53
C GLN A 451 -9.84 -6.41 -29.29
N HIS A 452 -10.96 -6.99 -29.77
CA HIS A 452 -11.98 -6.26 -30.50
C HIS A 452 -12.69 -5.18 -29.67
N LEU A 453 -12.63 -5.28 -28.33
CA LEU A 453 -13.16 -4.26 -27.41
C LEU A 453 -12.23 -3.07 -27.26
N GLY A 454 -10.99 -3.17 -27.74
CA GLY A 454 -9.97 -2.14 -27.66
C GLY A 454 -9.44 -1.91 -26.23
N ALA A 455 -8.14 -2.03 -26.04
CA ALA A 455 -7.49 -1.55 -24.83
C ALA A 455 -7.35 -0.02 -24.88
N LYS A 456 -7.62 0.67 -23.78
CA LYS A 456 -7.54 2.14 -23.69
C LYS A 456 -6.11 2.66 -23.73
N GLU A 457 -5.15 1.81 -23.39
CA GLU A 457 -3.73 2.14 -23.40
C GLU A 457 -2.89 0.99 -24.00
N LYS A 458 -1.67 1.32 -24.41
CA LYS A 458 -0.71 0.30 -24.89
C LYS A 458 -0.13 -0.45 -23.70
N VAL A 459 -0.63 -1.65 -23.43
CA VAL A 459 -0.21 -2.50 -22.32
C VAL A 459 0.58 -3.72 -22.79
N SER A 460 1.50 -4.19 -21.96
CA SER A 460 2.18 -5.48 -22.07
C SER A 460 2.72 -5.88 -20.69
N VAL A 461 2.94 -7.18 -20.49
CA VAL A 461 3.54 -7.73 -19.25
C VAL A 461 4.85 -6.98 -18.91
N SER A 462 5.72 -6.75 -19.90
CA SER A 462 6.99 -6.08 -19.66
C SER A 462 6.85 -4.61 -19.24
N ARG A 463 5.83 -3.89 -19.76
CA ARG A 463 5.58 -2.50 -19.36
C ARG A 463 5.02 -2.39 -17.96
N ILE A 464 4.09 -3.30 -17.61
CA ILE A 464 3.52 -3.32 -16.25
C ILE A 464 4.60 -3.70 -15.25
N ARG A 465 5.42 -4.71 -15.53
CA ARG A 465 6.56 -5.06 -14.66
C ARG A 465 7.50 -3.88 -14.42
N LYS A 466 7.88 -3.15 -15.47
CA LYS A 466 8.72 -1.94 -15.33
C LYS A 466 8.09 -0.86 -14.44
N ARG A 467 6.76 -0.69 -14.51
CA ARG A 467 6.06 0.26 -13.62
C ARG A 467 6.05 -0.23 -12.17
N LEU A 468 5.82 -1.53 -11.97
CA LEU A 468 5.89 -2.16 -10.63
C LEU A 468 7.29 -2.05 -10.03
N ASP A 469 8.34 -2.36 -10.83
CA ASP A 469 9.74 -2.21 -10.40
C ASP A 469 10.04 -0.76 -9.97
N LYS A 470 9.50 0.22 -10.71
CA LYS A 470 9.69 1.64 -10.37
C LYS A 470 8.97 2.02 -9.07
N VAL A 471 7.74 1.54 -8.86
CA VAL A 471 6.99 1.78 -7.63
C VAL A 471 7.66 1.10 -6.44
N ALA A 472 8.11 -0.15 -6.62
CA ALA A 472 8.84 -0.89 -5.61
C ALA A 472 10.21 -0.26 -5.25
N ALA A 473 10.76 0.58 -6.13
CA ALA A 473 12.02 1.27 -5.92
C ALA A 473 11.85 2.71 -5.35
N ALA A 474 10.62 3.22 -5.28
CA ALA A 474 10.32 4.56 -4.80
C ALA A 474 9.96 4.55 -3.32
#